data_2625259d41fcf6dc7eeecb6f06134d1a
#
_entry.id   2625259d41fcf6dc7eeecb6f06134d1a
#
_cell.length_a   1.000
_cell.length_b   1.000
_cell.length_c   1.000
_cell.angle_alpha   90.00
_cell.angle_beta   90.00
_cell.angle_gamma   90.00
#
_symmetry.space_group_name_H-M   'P 1'
#
loop_
_entity.id
_entity.type
_entity.pdbx_description
1 polymer ?
#
loop_
_entity_poly.entity_id
_entity_poly.type
_entity_poly.pdbx_seq_one_letter_code
_entity_poly.pdbx_strand_id
1 'polypeptide(L)'
;MNDITKLMVRTAYDALDEKLGQDIEIIDIQNISVISDYLILASGNNMNQISAMVDLTNEKMAEAGFRSRRIEGNKNSTWILMDYGDVVIHVFSKEDRAFYDLERIWRDGVTMTRDDF
;
A
#
# COMPACT_ATOMS: atom_id res chain seq x y z
N MET A 1 -2.12 6.79 17.47
CA MET A 1 -2.70 6.12 16.29
C MET A 1 -4.12 5.68 16.64
N ASN A 2 -5.08 5.98 15.79
CA ASN A 2 -6.46 5.58 16.08
C ASN A 2 -6.72 4.16 15.54
N ASP A 3 -7.75 3.52 16.07
CA ASP A 3 -8.09 2.14 15.73
C ASP A 3 -8.55 1.98 14.29
N ILE A 4 -9.12 3.03 13.71
CA ILE A 4 -9.59 3.02 12.32
C ILE A 4 -8.40 2.94 11.37
N THR A 5 -7.37 3.75 11.60
CA THR A 5 -6.17 3.73 10.77
C THR A 5 -5.43 2.39 10.89
N LYS A 6 -5.37 1.83 12.11
CA LYS A 6 -4.81 0.48 12.31
C LYS A 6 -5.55 -0.56 11.50
N LEU A 7 -6.87 -0.51 11.50
CA LEU A 7 -7.68 -1.45 10.73
C LEU A 7 -7.42 -1.30 9.24
N MET A 8 -7.28 -0.08 8.73
CA MET A 8 -6.93 0.17 7.33
C MET A 8 -5.62 -0.52 6.96
N VAL A 9 -4.58 -0.32 7.79
CA VAL A 9 -3.26 -0.90 7.52
C VAL A 9 -3.32 -2.42 7.54
N ARG A 10 -3.95 -3.02 8.57
CA ARG A 10 -4.07 -4.49 8.66
C ARG A 10 -4.81 -5.06 7.45
N THR A 11 -5.92 -4.44 7.10
CA THR A 11 -6.77 -4.91 6.00
C THR A 11 -6.01 -4.86 4.68
N ALA A 12 -5.34 -3.76 4.41
CA ALA A 12 -4.56 -3.60 3.19
C ALA A 12 -3.39 -4.58 3.15
N TYR A 13 -2.63 -4.68 4.23
CA TYR A 13 -1.50 -5.59 4.30
C TYR A 13 -1.92 -7.03 4.05
N ASP A 14 -2.96 -7.48 4.75
CA ASP A 14 -3.42 -8.86 4.65
C ASP A 14 -3.94 -9.20 3.24
N ALA A 15 -4.58 -8.25 2.58
CA ALA A 15 -5.04 -8.43 1.20
C ALA A 15 -3.86 -8.57 0.24
N LEU A 16 -2.85 -7.71 0.38
CA LEU A 16 -1.64 -7.78 -0.45
C LEU A 16 -0.90 -9.10 -0.25
N ASP A 17 -0.79 -9.54 1.01
CA ASP A 17 -0.13 -10.78 1.37
C ASP A 17 -0.88 -12.00 0.84
N GLU A 18 -2.21 -11.98 0.87
CA GLU A 18 -3.03 -13.07 0.34
C GLU A 18 -2.76 -13.31 -1.15
N LYS A 19 -2.46 -12.27 -1.90
CA LYS A 19 -2.10 -12.37 -3.33
C LYS A 19 -0.60 -12.48 -3.54
N LEU A 20 0.12 -12.90 -2.50
CA LEU A 20 1.55 -13.17 -2.54
C LEU A 20 2.40 -11.95 -2.90
N GLY A 21 1.94 -10.78 -2.49
CA GLY A 21 2.71 -9.56 -2.66
C GLY A 21 4.09 -9.72 -2.02
N GLN A 22 5.10 -9.16 -2.68
CA GLN A 22 6.48 -9.31 -2.24
C GLN A 22 7.00 -8.03 -1.61
N ASP A 23 7.86 -8.21 -0.61
CA ASP A 23 8.52 -7.12 0.10
C ASP A 23 7.52 -6.05 0.55
N ILE A 24 6.44 -6.49 1.18
CA ILE A 24 5.41 -5.59 1.69
C ILE A 24 6.01 -4.79 2.85
N GLU A 25 6.05 -3.48 2.69
CA GLU A 25 6.62 -2.57 3.67
C GLU A 25 5.58 -1.59 4.15
N ILE A 26 5.54 -1.35 5.46
CA ILE A 26 4.70 -0.33 6.07
C ILE A 26 5.63 0.74 6.63
N ILE A 27 5.43 1.99 6.22
CA ILE A 27 6.23 3.10 6.67
C ILE A 27 5.33 4.12 7.36
N ASP A 28 5.63 4.41 8.63
CA ASP A 28 4.96 5.48 9.37
C ASP A 28 5.58 6.80 8.94
N ILE A 29 4.78 7.66 8.30
CA ILE A 29 5.23 8.96 7.79
C ILE A 29 4.58 10.13 8.51
N GLN A 30 3.94 9.89 9.66
CA GLN A 30 3.22 10.92 10.40
C GLN A 30 4.11 12.11 10.76
N ASN A 31 5.37 11.87 11.06
CA ASN A 31 6.30 12.92 11.47
C ASN A 31 6.91 13.70 10.30
N ILE A 32 6.75 13.24 9.08
CA ILE A 32 7.38 13.85 7.90
C ILE A 32 6.39 14.20 6.80
N SER A 33 5.12 13.90 6.97
CA SER A 33 4.09 14.24 5.99
C SER A 33 2.81 14.65 6.70
N VAL A 34 2.14 15.66 6.16
CA VAL A 34 0.82 16.08 6.65
C VAL A 34 -0.29 15.48 5.78
N ILE A 35 0.05 14.79 4.70
CA ILE A 35 -0.92 14.26 3.74
C ILE A 35 -1.48 12.91 4.17
N SER A 36 -0.63 12.03 4.68
CA SER A 36 -1.02 10.68 5.08
C SER A 36 -0.24 10.25 6.31
N ASP A 37 -0.75 9.25 7.01
CA ASP A 37 -0.11 8.69 8.20
C ASP A 37 0.80 7.52 7.86
N TYR A 38 0.40 6.68 6.91
CA TYR A 38 1.13 5.46 6.55
C TYR A 38 1.24 5.29 5.06
N LEU A 39 2.37 4.76 4.65
CA LEU A 39 2.64 4.35 3.28
C LEU A 39 2.83 2.84 3.28
N ILE A 40 2.18 2.15 2.34
CA ILE A 40 2.39 0.71 2.17
C ILE A 40 2.93 0.48 0.76
N LEU A 41 4.03 -0.25 0.67
CA LEU A 41 4.67 -0.60 -0.59
C LEU A 41 4.64 -2.10 -0.78
N ALA A 42 4.29 -2.55 -1.97
CA ALA A 42 4.29 -3.98 -2.29
C ALA A 42 4.66 -4.18 -3.75
N SER A 43 5.31 -5.29 -4.04
CA SER A 43 5.73 -5.64 -5.40
C SER A 43 5.02 -6.88 -5.90
N GLY A 44 4.78 -6.93 -7.21
CA GLY A 44 4.28 -8.11 -7.90
C GLY A 44 5.21 -8.51 -9.03
N ASN A 45 5.15 -9.78 -9.44
CA ASN A 45 6.02 -10.34 -10.47
C ASN A 45 5.58 -10.00 -11.89
N ASN A 46 4.29 -9.68 -12.06
CA ASN A 46 3.73 -9.38 -13.37
C ASN A 46 2.45 -8.55 -13.20
N MET A 47 1.93 -8.05 -14.32
CA MET A 47 0.74 -7.19 -14.29
C MET A 47 -0.50 -7.90 -13.78
N ASN A 48 -0.64 -9.20 -14.05
CA ASN A 48 -1.77 -9.96 -13.54
C ASN A 48 -1.77 -10.04 -12.01
N GLN A 49 -0.60 -10.26 -11.42
CA GLN A 49 -0.47 -10.29 -9.97
C GLN A 49 -0.72 -8.90 -9.36
N ILE A 50 -0.16 -7.87 -9.98
CA ILE A 50 -0.37 -6.48 -9.52
C ILE A 50 -1.86 -6.15 -9.53
N SER A 51 -2.57 -6.46 -10.63
CA SER A 51 -4.02 -6.26 -10.70
C SER A 51 -4.76 -7.04 -9.63
N ALA A 52 -4.39 -8.30 -9.40
CA ALA A 52 -5.03 -9.12 -8.38
C ALA A 52 -4.82 -8.55 -6.97
N MET A 53 -3.62 -8.06 -6.69
CA MET A 53 -3.31 -7.42 -5.42
C MET A 53 -4.17 -6.18 -5.20
N VAL A 54 -4.27 -5.34 -6.22
CA VAL A 54 -5.07 -4.11 -6.17
C VAL A 54 -6.56 -4.43 -6.01
N ASP A 55 -7.06 -5.36 -6.81
CA ASP A 55 -8.49 -5.70 -6.78
C ASP A 55 -8.91 -6.28 -5.43
N LEU A 56 -8.13 -7.20 -4.87
CA LEU A 56 -8.45 -7.77 -3.57
C LEU A 56 -8.34 -6.73 -2.46
N THR A 57 -7.33 -5.88 -2.51
CA THR A 57 -7.16 -4.81 -1.51
C THR A 57 -8.36 -3.88 -1.53
N ASN A 58 -8.78 -3.46 -2.74
CA ASN A 58 -9.95 -2.59 -2.87
C ASN A 58 -11.21 -3.26 -2.35
N GLU A 59 -11.41 -4.55 -2.66
CA GLU A 59 -12.55 -5.33 -2.17
C GLU A 59 -12.57 -5.43 -0.65
N LYS A 60 -11.45 -5.81 -0.05
CA LYS A 60 -11.37 -5.97 1.40
C LYS A 60 -11.50 -4.64 2.14
N MET A 61 -10.95 -3.59 1.59
CA MET A 61 -11.09 -2.26 2.18
C MET A 61 -12.55 -1.80 2.13
N ALA A 62 -13.24 -2.05 1.02
CA ALA A 62 -14.67 -1.72 0.88
C ALA A 62 -15.52 -2.52 1.88
N GLU A 63 -15.25 -3.82 2.06
CA GLU A 63 -15.94 -4.66 3.03
C GLU A 63 -15.73 -4.14 4.46
N ALA A 64 -14.56 -3.57 4.74
CA ALA A 64 -14.25 -2.98 6.05
C ALA A 64 -14.80 -1.56 6.22
N GLY A 65 -15.46 -1.02 5.19
CA GLY A 65 -16.06 0.32 5.25
C GLY A 65 -15.19 1.44 4.72
N PHE A 66 -14.09 1.12 4.05
CA PHE A 66 -13.16 2.12 3.52
C PHE A 66 -13.27 2.24 2.01
N ARG A 67 -13.44 3.47 1.54
CA ARG A 67 -13.44 3.77 0.11
C ARG A 67 -12.18 4.52 -0.26
N SER A 68 -11.59 4.16 -1.38
CA SER A 68 -10.46 4.92 -1.91
C SER A 68 -10.93 6.32 -2.33
N ARG A 69 -10.10 7.32 -2.07
CA ARG A 69 -10.29 8.66 -2.61
C ARG A 69 -10.03 8.66 -4.09
N ARG A 70 -9.01 7.90 -4.51
CA ARG A 70 -8.67 7.69 -5.92
C ARG A 70 -7.76 6.48 -6.05
N ILE A 71 -7.80 5.89 -7.23
CA ILE A 71 -6.86 4.85 -7.63
C ILE A 71 -6.28 5.31 -8.96
N GLU A 72 -4.96 5.47 -9.03
CA GLU A 72 -4.27 5.88 -10.24
C GLU A 72 -3.60 4.67 -10.86
N GLY A 73 -3.82 4.47 -12.17
CA GLY A 73 -3.33 3.31 -12.90
C GLY A 73 -4.48 2.39 -13.27
N ASN A 74 -4.18 1.37 -14.08
CA ASN A 74 -5.16 0.41 -14.56
C ASN A 74 -4.49 -0.96 -14.72
N LYS A 75 -5.23 -1.95 -15.25
CA LYS A 75 -4.74 -3.32 -15.39
C LYS A 75 -3.49 -3.47 -16.26
N ASN A 76 -3.14 -2.45 -17.04
CA ASN A 76 -1.95 -2.45 -17.87
C ASN A 76 -0.79 -1.67 -17.24
N SER A 77 -0.99 -1.16 -16.05
CA SER A 77 0.03 -0.36 -15.35
C SER A 77 0.97 -1.25 -14.57
N THR A 78 2.24 -0.83 -14.50
CA THR A 78 3.24 -1.48 -13.66
C THR A 78 3.44 -0.76 -12.34
N TRP A 79 2.67 0.29 -12.09
CA TRP A 79 2.65 1.02 -10.84
C TRP A 79 1.23 1.58 -10.63
N ILE A 80 0.57 1.12 -9.58
CA ILE A 80 -0.79 1.54 -9.22
C ILE A 80 -0.74 2.15 -7.82
N LEU A 81 -1.32 3.35 -7.70
CA LEU A 81 -1.44 4.05 -6.44
C LEU A 81 -2.87 3.97 -5.96
N MET A 82 -3.05 3.59 -4.69
CA MET A 82 -4.37 3.53 -4.04
C MET A 82 -4.37 4.49 -2.85
N ASP A 83 -5.14 5.57 -2.95
CA ASP A 83 -5.20 6.60 -1.93
C ASP A 83 -6.45 6.43 -1.06
N TYR A 84 -6.24 6.08 0.22
CA TYR A 84 -7.31 5.95 1.21
C TYR A 84 -7.27 7.08 2.26
N GLY A 85 -6.53 8.14 1.96
CA GLY A 85 -6.42 9.28 2.87
C GLY A 85 -5.31 9.09 3.89
N ASP A 86 -5.62 8.45 5.01
CA ASP A 86 -4.62 8.21 6.06
C ASP A 86 -3.59 7.16 5.67
N VAL A 87 -3.91 6.33 4.69
CA VAL A 87 -3.04 5.28 4.18
C VAL A 87 -2.98 5.38 2.66
N VAL A 88 -1.77 5.42 2.11
CA VAL A 88 -1.54 5.38 0.66
C VAL A 88 -0.77 4.12 0.34
N ILE A 89 -1.25 3.37 -0.65
CA ILE A 89 -0.69 2.07 -1.03
C ILE A 89 -0.11 2.19 -2.43
N HIS A 90 1.13 1.74 -2.59
CA HIS A 90 1.79 1.63 -3.89
C HIS A 90 2.03 0.17 -4.22
N VAL A 91 1.46 -0.28 -5.32
CA VAL A 91 1.66 -1.65 -5.82
C VAL A 91 2.34 -1.54 -7.18
N PHE A 92 3.52 -2.09 -7.31
CA PHE A 92 4.31 -1.93 -8.54
C PHE A 92 5.16 -3.16 -8.85
N SER A 93 5.70 -3.17 -10.08
CA SER A 93 6.66 -4.18 -10.47
C SER A 93 7.95 -4.00 -9.68
N LYS A 94 8.76 -5.05 -9.62
CA LYS A 94 10.07 -4.96 -8.96
C LYS A 94 10.97 -3.94 -9.66
N GLU A 95 10.87 -3.86 -10.99
CA GLU A 95 11.65 -2.92 -11.79
C GLU A 95 11.27 -1.47 -11.46
N ASP A 96 9.98 -1.17 -11.43
CA ASP A 96 9.50 0.18 -11.11
C ASP A 96 9.84 0.55 -9.67
N ARG A 97 9.68 -0.40 -8.74
CA ARG A 97 10.02 -0.16 -7.34
C ARG A 97 11.48 0.21 -7.17
N ALA A 98 12.38 -0.52 -7.85
CA ALA A 98 13.80 -0.22 -7.82
C ALA A 98 14.14 1.11 -8.50
N PHE A 99 13.49 1.38 -9.63
CA PHE A 99 13.74 2.59 -10.41
C PHE A 99 13.33 3.86 -9.67
N TYR A 100 12.09 3.89 -9.16
CA TYR A 100 11.56 5.08 -8.47
C TYR A 100 12.05 5.20 -7.03
N ASP A 101 12.39 4.08 -6.41
CA ASP A 101 13.03 4.03 -5.09
C ASP A 101 12.32 4.90 -4.04
N LEU A 102 11.02 4.65 -3.84
CA LEU A 102 10.22 5.41 -2.87
C LEU A 102 10.73 5.25 -1.45
N GLU A 103 11.32 4.11 -1.13
CA GLU A 103 11.92 3.85 0.19
C GLU A 103 12.98 4.89 0.52
N ARG A 104 13.72 5.34 -0.48
CA ARG A 104 14.73 6.38 -0.31
C ARG A 104 14.10 7.74 -0.05
N ILE A 105 13.01 8.05 -0.76
CA ILE A 105 12.28 9.31 -0.58
C ILE A 105 11.71 9.38 0.84
N TRP A 106 11.20 8.24 1.34
CA TRP A 106 10.56 8.16 2.65
C TRP A 106 11.45 7.55 3.74
N ARG A 107 12.76 7.57 3.54
CA ARG A 107 13.73 6.94 4.45
C ARG A 107 13.69 7.48 5.88
N ASP A 108 13.21 8.70 6.07
CA ASP A 108 13.10 9.32 7.39
C ASP A 108 11.82 8.87 8.13
N GLY A 109 10.98 8.10 7.46
CA GLY A 109 9.84 7.47 8.11
C GLY A 109 10.28 6.27 8.94
N VAL A 110 9.37 5.75 9.74
CA VAL A 110 9.64 4.61 10.62
C VAL A 110 9.06 3.35 9.98
N THR A 111 9.92 2.37 9.71
CA THR A 111 9.46 1.08 9.18
C THR A 111 8.74 0.31 10.29
N MET A 112 7.52 -0.12 9.98
CA MET A 112 6.66 -0.86 10.90
C MET A 112 6.48 -2.28 10.36
N THR A 113 6.05 -3.18 11.24
CA THR A 113 5.72 -4.55 10.84
C THR A 113 4.23 -4.81 11.00
N ARG A 114 3.75 -5.90 10.39
CA ARG A 114 2.33 -6.28 10.51
C ARG A 114 1.92 -6.44 11.98
N ASP A 115 2.83 -6.92 12.82
CA ASP A 115 2.57 -7.15 14.24
C ASP A 115 2.33 -5.87 15.04
N ASP A 116 2.76 -4.73 14.50
CA ASP A 116 2.52 -3.42 15.14
C ASP A 116 1.07 -2.97 15.00
N PHE A 117 0.30 -3.66 14.22
CA PHE A 117 -1.08 -3.35 13.91
C PHE A 117 -2.03 -4.47 14.31
#